data_d8ec4c47c3c5240ccc046c8157c9a8e1
#
_entry.id   d8ec4c47c3c5240ccc046c8157c9a8e1
#
_cell.length_a   1.000
_cell.length_b   1.000
_cell.length_c   1.000
_cell.angle_alpha   90.00
_cell.angle_beta   90.00
_cell.angle_gamma   90.00
#
_symmetry.space_group_name_H-M   'P 1'
#
loop_
_entity.id
_entity.type
_entity.pdbx_description
1 polymer ?
#
loop_
_entity_poly.entity_id
_entity_poly.type
_entity_poly.pdbx_seq_one_letter_code
_entity_poly.pdbx_strand_id
1 'polypeptide(L)'
;LAHAAEETMCGEFAESMPEITRIKVLDHGDHAEAVVPDVRPVRAVILAAVMSLFFVVVIFLLWELSRDSIWLPATLRRRYGLHSLGTVESTGFAENVKYLLEKADAHKIAVCGALPEADPQEAVDRLRELQSAGREQTSGRVQLIDREWIAVPSPLLCPESAETLRAADVVLLAVPAGATVGKRLEAVLEYLTAQDCKVDGAFLWNADETLIRSYYFLPRAAYPEQETAEGIHGGTGR
;
A
#
# COMPACT_ATOMS: atom_id res chain seq x y z
N LEU A 1 33.58 60.87 4.05
CA LEU A 1 33.31 60.91 5.50
C LEU A 1 34.03 59.79 6.24
N ALA A 2 34.05 58.56 5.77
CA ALA A 2 34.78 57.46 6.41
C ALA A 2 36.30 57.68 6.38
N HIS A 3 36.89 58.15 5.29
CA HIS A 3 38.29 58.44 5.16
C HIS A 3 38.80 59.55 6.09
N ALA A 4 37.98 60.62 6.30
CA ALA A 4 38.33 61.71 7.20
C ALA A 4 38.23 61.26 8.66
N ALA A 5 37.32 60.33 9.01
CA ALA A 5 37.20 59.79 10.38
C ALA A 5 38.36 58.83 10.71
N GLU A 6 38.85 58.09 9.71
CA GLU A 6 39.98 57.17 9.84
C GLU A 6 41.30 57.93 10.05
N GLU A 7 41.51 59.00 9.28
CA GLU A 7 42.68 59.83 9.38
C GLU A 7 42.74 60.58 10.73
N THR A 8 41.60 61.04 11.26
CA THR A 8 41.51 61.71 12.54
C THR A 8 41.76 60.74 13.69
N MET A 9 41.18 59.55 13.65
CA MET A 9 41.39 58.53 14.69
C MET A 9 42.83 58.01 14.73
N CYS A 10 43.42 57.75 13.57
CA CYS A 10 44.81 57.29 13.53
C CYS A 10 45.81 58.40 13.94
N GLY A 11 45.55 59.66 13.64
CA GLY A 11 46.37 60.80 14.06
C GLY A 11 46.33 61.06 15.56
N GLU A 12 45.16 61.17 16.15
CA GLU A 12 45.00 61.45 17.59
C GLU A 12 45.47 60.31 18.49
N PHE A 13 45.25 59.05 18.12
CA PHE A 13 45.75 57.89 18.87
C PHE A 13 47.28 57.76 18.79
N ALA A 14 47.91 58.14 17.70
CA ALA A 14 49.35 58.05 17.52
C ALA A 14 50.10 59.07 18.39
N GLU A 15 49.48 60.24 18.67
CA GLU A 15 50.08 61.26 19.55
C GLU A 15 49.87 60.97 21.04
N SER A 16 48.81 60.29 21.41
CA SER A 16 48.49 60.06 22.81
C SER A 16 49.13 58.82 23.45
N MET A 17 49.66 57.88 22.66
CA MET A 17 50.28 56.63 23.13
C MET A 17 51.50 56.24 22.34
N PRO A 18 52.69 56.80 22.61
CA PRO A 18 53.86 56.55 21.76
C PRO A 18 54.48 55.15 21.90
N GLU A 19 54.04 54.35 22.90
CA GLU A 19 54.68 53.04 23.13
C GLU A 19 53.83 51.80 22.84
N ILE A 20 52.55 51.94 22.61
CA ILE A 20 51.71 50.77 22.46
C ILE A 20 50.84 50.85 21.17
N THR A 21 51.23 50.07 20.24
CA THR A 21 50.42 49.64 19.08
C THR A 21 50.36 50.63 17.90
N ARG A 22 51.27 50.50 16.97
CA ARG A 22 51.02 51.00 15.63
C ARG A 22 49.81 50.27 15.04
N ILE A 23 48.68 50.95 14.96
CA ILE A 23 47.53 50.48 14.23
C ILE A 23 47.93 50.43 12.77
N LYS A 24 48.20 49.23 12.27
CA LYS A 24 48.45 49.00 10.84
C LYS A 24 47.10 48.79 10.19
N VAL A 25 46.64 49.73 9.38
CA VAL A 25 45.52 49.53 8.51
C VAL A 25 45.93 48.43 7.54
N LEU A 26 45.34 47.27 7.71
CA LEU A 26 45.65 46.06 6.94
C LEU A 26 45.03 46.08 5.56
N ASP A 27 43.95 46.84 5.38
CA ASP A 27 43.27 46.94 4.10
C ASP A 27 42.51 48.27 4.00
N HIS A 28 42.70 48.99 2.94
CA HIS A 28 41.89 50.13 2.59
C HIS A 28 40.70 49.59 1.85
N GLY A 29 39.52 49.51 2.46
CA GLY A 29 38.27 49.02 1.88
C GLY A 29 37.76 49.84 0.69
N ASP A 30 38.65 50.40 -0.12
CA ASP A 30 38.31 51.22 -1.29
C ASP A 30 37.87 50.43 -2.51
N HIS A 31 38.10 49.12 -2.49
CA HIS A 31 37.70 48.24 -3.57
C HIS A 31 36.82 47.11 -3.03
N ALA A 32 35.54 47.38 -2.89
CA ALA A 32 34.56 46.31 -2.84
C ALA A 32 34.54 45.68 -4.25
N GLU A 33 35.45 44.75 -4.47
CA GLU A 33 35.38 43.90 -5.67
C GLU A 33 34.15 43.00 -5.49
N ALA A 34 33.12 43.29 -6.27
CA ALA A 34 31.96 42.44 -6.33
C ALA A 34 32.43 41.07 -6.82
N VAL A 35 32.66 40.13 -5.90
CA VAL A 35 32.89 38.74 -6.23
C VAL A 35 31.63 38.26 -6.91
N VAL A 36 31.55 38.43 -8.23
CA VAL A 36 30.52 37.79 -9.04
C VAL A 36 30.89 36.31 -9.02
N PRO A 37 30.12 35.47 -8.34
CA PRO A 37 30.37 34.04 -8.36
C PRO A 37 30.31 33.59 -9.82
N ASP A 38 31.38 32.95 -10.31
CA ASP A 38 31.43 32.35 -11.66
C ASP A 38 30.45 31.17 -11.73
N VAL A 39 29.18 31.49 -11.59
CA VAL A 39 28.08 30.53 -11.67
C VAL A 39 27.86 30.32 -13.16
N ARG A 40 28.43 29.26 -13.69
CA ARG A 40 28.13 28.82 -15.06
C ARG A 40 26.64 28.50 -15.11
N PRO A 41 25.80 29.32 -15.76
CA PRO A 41 24.33 29.22 -15.66
C PRO A 41 23.82 27.85 -16.08
N VAL A 42 24.45 27.20 -17.03
CA VAL A 42 24.10 25.86 -17.51
C VAL A 42 24.29 24.81 -16.41
N ARG A 43 25.38 24.88 -15.64
CA ARG A 43 25.57 23.91 -14.52
C ARG A 43 24.58 24.11 -13.40
N ALA A 44 24.23 25.35 -13.09
CA ALA A 44 23.24 25.67 -12.08
C ALA A 44 21.86 25.17 -12.50
N VAL A 45 21.48 25.33 -13.77
CA VAL A 45 20.18 24.82 -14.28
C VAL A 45 20.13 23.31 -14.25
N ILE A 46 21.19 22.62 -14.66
CA ILE A 46 21.27 21.14 -14.61
C ILE A 46 21.15 20.67 -13.17
N LEU A 47 21.90 21.26 -12.24
CA LEU A 47 21.85 20.91 -10.83
C LEU A 47 20.43 21.13 -10.24
N ALA A 48 19.82 22.26 -10.56
CA ALA A 48 18.46 22.57 -10.11
C ALA A 48 17.44 21.56 -10.67
N ALA A 49 17.57 21.15 -11.93
CA ALA A 49 16.71 20.15 -12.55
C ALA A 49 16.85 18.78 -11.87
N VAL A 50 18.09 18.33 -11.61
CA VAL A 50 18.35 17.06 -10.91
C VAL A 50 17.80 17.10 -9.49
N MET A 51 18.03 18.20 -8.75
CA MET A 51 17.52 18.36 -7.39
C MET A 51 15.98 18.40 -7.37
N SER A 52 15.35 19.08 -8.34
CA SER A 52 13.89 19.11 -8.47
C SER A 52 13.33 17.72 -8.71
N LEU A 53 13.92 16.96 -9.64
CA LEU A 53 13.51 15.57 -9.90
C LEU A 53 13.65 14.70 -8.64
N PHE A 54 14.77 14.85 -7.93
CA PHE A 54 14.99 14.12 -6.67
C PHE A 54 13.90 14.43 -5.64
N PHE A 55 13.56 15.71 -5.43
CA PHE A 55 12.50 16.09 -4.50
C PHE A 55 11.13 15.54 -4.91
N VAL A 56 10.79 15.56 -6.20
CA VAL A 56 9.55 14.97 -6.70
C VAL A 56 9.48 13.49 -6.38
N VAL A 57 10.56 12.74 -6.63
CA VAL A 57 10.64 11.30 -6.30
C VAL A 57 10.50 11.06 -4.80
N VAL A 58 11.21 11.85 -3.97
CA VAL A 58 11.13 11.72 -2.51
C VAL A 58 9.72 12.01 -2.00
N ILE A 59 9.07 13.07 -2.49
CA ILE A 59 7.71 13.42 -2.11
C ILE A 59 6.74 12.29 -2.52
N PHE A 60 6.89 11.75 -3.73
CA PHE A 60 6.08 10.64 -4.20
C PHE A 60 6.25 9.39 -3.34
N LEU A 61 7.50 9.04 -2.99
CA LEU A 61 7.80 7.91 -2.10
C LEU A 61 7.21 8.12 -0.70
N LEU A 62 7.35 9.33 -0.14
CA LEU A 62 6.78 9.64 1.17
C LEU A 62 5.24 9.57 1.14
N TRP A 63 4.63 10.02 0.05
CA TRP A 63 3.18 9.93 -0.13
C TRP A 63 2.72 8.48 -0.24
N GLU A 64 3.42 7.64 -1.01
CA GLU A 64 3.11 6.21 -1.13
C GLU A 64 3.32 5.46 0.19
N LEU A 65 4.41 5.75 0.91
CA LEU A 65 4.65 5.20 2.26
C LEU A 65 3.60 5.63 3.29
N SER A 66 3.00 6.81 3.11
CA SER A 66 1.92 7.30 3.96
C SER A 66 0.56 6.65 3.65
N ARG A 67 0.43 6.04 2.47
CA ARG A 67 -0.74 5.22 2.13
C ARG A 67 -0.57 3.87 2.79
N ASP A 68 -1.28 3.70 3.90
CA ASP A 68 -1.33 2.45 4.66
C ASP A 68 -2.16 1.40 3.92
N SER A 69 -1.67 0.98 2.76
CA SER A 69 -2.34 0.02 1.88
C SER A 69 -2.11 -1.41 2.36
N ILE A 70 -3.14 -2.23 2.28
CA ILE A 70 -3.10 -3.62 2.73
C ILE A 70 -2.71 -4.53 1.57
N TRP A 71 -1.48 -5.08 1.62
CA TRP A 71 -0.94 -5.96 0.58
C TRP A 71 -0.81 -7.42 1.03
N LEU A 72 -0.72 -7.65 2.35
CA LEU A 72 -0.38 -8.96 2.89
C LEU A 72 -1.51 -9.53 3.76
N PRO A 73 -1.84 -10.82 3.61
CA PRO A 73 -2.82 -11.49 4.46
C PRO A 73 -2.47 -11.45 5.95
N ALA A 74 -1.16 -11.46 6.27
CA ALA A 74 -0.68 -11.37 7.64
C ALA A 74 -1.06 -10.05 8.33
N THR A 75 -1.23 -8.96 7.57
CA THR A 75 -1.64 -7.66 8.10
C THR A 75 -3.07 -7.72 8.65
N LEU A 76 -3.98 -8.43 7.96
CA LEU A 76 -5.37 -8.63 8.42
C LEU A 76 -5.41 -9.28 9.80
N ARG A 77 -4.58 -10.28 10.02
CA ARG A 77 -4.49 -10.98 11.30
C ARG A 77 -3.79 -10.15 12.38
N ARG A 78 -2.62 -9.58 12.06
CA ARG A 78 -1.77 -8.92 13.07
C ARG A 78 -2.32 -7.58 13.51
N ARG A 79 -2.85 -6.79 12.59
CA ARG A 79 -3.29 -5.42 12.86
C ARG A 79 -4.77 -5.36 13.24
N TYR A 80 -5.61 -6.13 12.55
CA TYR A 80 -7.07 -6.04 12.72
C TYR A 80 -7.66 -7.21 13.48
N GLY A 81 -6.85 -8.19 13.87
CA GLY A 81 -7.33 -9.36 14.60
C GLY A 81 -8.27 -10.29 13.82
N LEU A 82 -8.41 -10.07 12.51
CA LEU A 82 -9.29 -10.86 11.66
C LEU A 82 -8.69 -12.23 11.37
N HIS A 83 -9.56 -13.24 11.27
CA HIS A 83 -9.15 -14.57 10.82
C HIS A 83 -8.85 -14.49 9.31
N SER A 84 -7.55 -14.49 8.96
CA SER A 84 -7.12 -14.41 7.57
C SER A 84 -7.20 -15.76 6.89
N LEU A 85 -7.98 -15.85 5.81
CA LEU A 85 -8.12 -17.04 4.98
C LEU A 85 -7.03 -17.13 3.90
N GLY A 86 -6.27 -16.05 3.70
CA GLY A 86 -5.23 -15.96 2.66
C GLY A 86 -5.63 -15.12 1.47
N THR A 87 -5.07 -15.43 0.31
CA THR A 87 -5.44 -14.81 -0.98
C THR A 87 -6.23 -15.81 -1.82
N VAL A 88 -7.17 -15.29 -2.60
CA VAL A 88 -8.05 -16.14 -3.44
C VAL A 88 -7.26 -17.01 -4.41
N GLU A 89 -6.12 -16.50 -4.88
CA GLU A 89 -5.23 -17.20 -5.83
C GLU A 89 -4.33 -18.25 -5.16
N SER A 90 -4.27 -18.28 -3.82
CA SER A 90 -3.38 -19.22 -3.11
C SER A 90 -4.00 -20.63 -3.06
N THR A 91 -3.16 -21.67 -3.23
CA THR A 91 -3.59 -23.08 -3.23
C THR A 91 -4.26 -23.53 -1.93
N GLY A 92 -3.90 -22.93 -0.79
CA GLY A 92 -4.50 -23.26 0.50
C GLY A 92 -5.81 -22.51 0.81
N PHE A 93 -6.18 -21.56 -0.02
CA PHE A 93 -7.35 -20.71 0.23
C PHE A 93 -8.66 -21.51 0.25
N ALA A 94 -8.89 -22.34 -0.77
CA ALA A 94 -10.10 -23.15 -0.87
C ALA A 94 -10.28 -24.09 0.34
N GLU A 95 -9.18 -24.66 0.85
CA GLU A 95 -9.20 -25.53 2.04
C GLU A 95 -9.50 -24.72 3.31
N ASN A 96 -8.93 -23.52 3.45
CA ASN A 96 -9.19 -22.64 4.59
C ASN A 96 -10.67 -22.21 4.64
N VAL A 97 -11.22 -21.82 3.49
CA VAL A 97 -12.64 -21.48 3.37
C VAL A 97 -13.51 -22.69 3.70
N LYS A 98 -13.22 -23.85 3.10
CA LYS A 98 -13.94 -25.10 3.37
C LYS A 98 -13.94 -25.43 4.86
N TYR A 99 -12.79 -25.40 5.50
CA TYR A 99 -12.66 -25.65 6.94
C TYR A 99 -13.51 -24.69 7.80
N LEU A 100 -13.47 -23.40 7.48
CA LEU A 100 -14.28 -22.40 8.18
C LEU A 100 -15.77 -22.69 8.05
N LEU A 101 -16.23 -22.97 6.83
CA LEU A 101 -17.64 -23.21 6.53
C LEU A 101 -18.15 -24.54 7.12
N GLU A 102 -17.34 -25.57 7.15
CA GLU A 102 -17.68 -26.85 7.80
C GLU A 102 -17.75 -26.70 9.32
N LYS A 103 -16.79 -25.95 9.91
CA LYS A 103 -16.78 -25.68 11.34
C LYS A 103 -18.00 -24.88 11.81
N ALA A 104 -18.49 -23.97 10.98
CA ALA A 104 -19.64 -23.13 11.29
C ALA A 104 -20.98 -23.78 10.90
N ASP A 105 -20.98 -24.93 10.21
CA ASP A 105 -22.16 -25.55 9.59
C ASP A 105 -22.98 -24.56 8.76
N ALA A 106 -22.27 -23.74 7.97
CA ALA A 106 -22.83 -22.59 7.29
C ALA A 106 -23.58 -22.96 6.01
N HIS A 107 -24.81 -22.50 5.89
CA HIS A 107 -25.65 -22.59 4.69
C HIS A 107 -25.68 -21.27 3.92
N LYS A 108 -25.78 -20.15 4.64
CA LYS A 108 -25.81 -18.79 4.08
C LYS A 108 -24.51 -18.06 4.37
N ILE A 109 -23.81 -17.71 3.32
CA ILE A 109 -22.50 -17.08 3.41
C ILE A 109 -22.59 -15.70 2.77
N ALA A 110 -22.39 -14.66 3.58
CA ALA A 110 -22.34 -13.29 3.10
C ALA A 110 -20.87 -12.88 2.85
N VAL A 111 -20.59 -12.37 1.66
CA VAL A 111 -19.30 -11.79 1.32
C VAL A 111 -19.46 -10.29 1.25
N CYS A 112 -18.88 -9.59 2.22
CA CYS A 112 -18.95 -8.14 2.33
C CYS A 112 -17.72 -7.49 1.69
N GLY A 113 -17.92 -6.47 0.85
CA GLY A 113 -16.82 -5.67 0.30
C GLY A 113 -16.23 -4.73 1.34
N ALA A 114 -14.91 -4.73 1.49
CA ALA A 114 -14.20 -3.78 2.36
C ALA A 114 -14.14 -2.36 1.78
N LEU A 115 -14.27 -2.22 0.45
CA LEU A 115 -14.29 -0.93 -0.22
C LEU A 115 -15.65 -0.65 -0.85
N PRO A 116 -16.14 0.60 -0.79
CA PRO A 116 -17.36 1.01 -1.47
C PRO A 116 -17.30 0.84 -2.99
N GLU A 117 -16.10 1.04 -3.57
CA GLU A 117 -15.87 1.05 -5.01
C GLU A 117 -15.63 -0.35 -5.59
N ALA A 118 -15.37 -1.34 -4.75
CA ALA A 118 -15.10 -2.72 -5.18
C ALA A 118 -16.39 -3.53 -5.17
N ASP A 119 -16.74 -4.13 -6.30
CA ASP A 119 -17.90 -5.00 -6.40
C ASP A 119 -17.60 -6.35 -5.71
N PRO A 120 -18.26 -6.68 -4.60
CA PRO A 120 -18.09 -7.97 -3.94
C PRO A 120 -18.61 -9.15 -4.78
N GLN A 121 -19.41 -8.88 -5.82
CA GLN A 121 -19.94 -9.91 -6.72
C GLN A 121 -18.82 -10.63 -7.45
N GLU A 122 -17.80 -9.91 -7.90
CA GLU A 122 -16.64 -10.50 -8.58
C GLU A 122 -15.90 -11.48 -7.64
N ALA A 123 -15.72 -11.10 -6.37
CA ALA A 123 -15.11 -11.98 -5.37
C ALA A 123 -15.99 -13.23 -5.11
N VAL A 124 -17.32 -13.08 -5.08
CA VAL A 124 -18.27 -14.20 -4.91
C VAL A 124 -18.22 -15.13 -6.10
N ASP A 125 -18.19 -14.60 -7.32
CA ASP A 125 -18.16 -15.43 -8.54
C ASP A 125 -16.86 -16.24 -8.59
N ARG A 126 -15.74 -15.64 -8.17
CA ARG A 126 -14.47 -16.36 -8.03
C ARG A 126 -14.52 -17.48 -6.99
N LEU A 127 -15.18 -17.24 -5.85
CA LEU A 127 -15.38 -18.27 -4.83
C LEU A 127 -16.26 -19.43 -5.33
N ARG A 128 -17.30 -19.14 -6.10
CA ARG A 128 -18.15 -20.16 -6.75
C ARG A 128 -17.37 -20.99 -7.77
N GLU A 129 -16.52 -20.35 -8.56
CA GLU A 129 -15.63 -21.06 -9.50
C GLU A 129 -14.69 -22.03 -8.77
N LEU A 130 -14.03 -21.58 -7.69
CA LEU A 130 -13.17 -22.43 -6.89
C LEU A 130 -13.95 -23.61 -6.25
N GLN A 131 -15.16 -23.35 -5.82
CA GLN A 131 -16.03 -24.41 -5.28
C GLN A 131 -16.41 -25.43 -6.36
N SER A 132 -16.70 -24.99 -7.60
CA SER A 132 -17.03 -25.87 -8.70
C SER A 132 -15.82 -26.69 -9.17
N ALA A 133 -14.64 -26.07 -9.26
CA ALA A 133 -13.39 -26.74 -9.63
C ALA A 133 -12.99 -27.83 -8.61
N GLY A 134 -13.20 -27.57 -7.31
CA GLY A 134 -12.99 -28.56 -6.26
C GLY A 134 -13.96 -29.76 -6.31
N ARG A 135 -15.11 -29.59 -6.98
CA ARG A 135 -16.08 -30.69 -7.23
C ARG A 135 -15.52 -31.77 -8.14
N GLU A 136 -14.81 -31.41 -9.17
CA GLU A 136 -14.31 -32.34 -10.17
C GLU A 136 -13.17 -33.23 -9.64
N GLN A 137 -12.42 -32.76 -8.67
CA GLN A 137 -11.27 -33.49 -8.11
C GLN A 137 -11.64 -34.48 -6.99
N THR A 138 -12.83 -34.34 -6.38
CA THR A 138 -13.23 -35.22 -5.26
C THR A 138 -14.38 -36.12 -5.70
N SER A 139 -14.07 -37.13 -6.47
CA SER A 139 -14.99 -38.20 -6.88
C SER A 139 -15.31 -39.18 -5.72
N GLY A 140 -15.90 -38.70 -4.64
CA GLY A 140 -16.27 -39.57 -3.54
C GLY A 140 -17.01 -38.86 -2.42
N ARG A 141 -18.35 -38.97 -2.41
CA ARG A 141 -19.25 -38.83 -1.24
C ARG A 141 -19.03 -37.65 -0.29
N VAL A 142 -18.90 -36.43 -0.80
CA VAL A 142 -19.21 -35.26 0.02
C VAL A 142 -20.58 -34.79 -0.42
N GLN A 143 -21.59 -34.95 0.42
CA GLN A 143 -22.89 -34.25 0.26
C GLN A 143 -22.54 -32.76 0.24
N LEU A 144 -22.54 -32.20 -0.96
CA LEU A 144 -22.39 -30.76 -1.14
C LEU A 144 -23.67 -30.12 -0.67
N ILE A 145 -23.61 -29.63 0.55
CA ILE A 145 -24.57 -28.70 1.09
C ILE A 145 -24.67 -27.57 0.08
N ASP A 146 -25.85 -27.35 -0.45
CA ASP A 146 -26.13 -26.25 -1.37
C ASP A 146 -25.98 -24.96 -0.57
N ARG A 147 -24.80 -24.35 -0.67
CA ARG A 147 -24.44 -23.14 0.07
C ARG A 147 -24.83 -21.92 -0.73
N GLU A 148 -25.59 -21.05 -0.11
CA GLU A 148 -26.01 -19.78 -0.68
C GLU A 148 -24.93 -18.72 -0.45
N TRP A 149 -24.33 -18.23 -1.54
CA TRP A 149 -23.36 -17.14 -1.52
C TRP A 149 -24.06 -15.84 -1.86
N ILE A 150 -23.97 -14.86 -0.96
CA ILE A 150 -24.61 -13.57 -1.08
C ILE A 150 -23.50 -12.49 -1.13
N ALA A 151 -23.44 -11.77 -2.24
CA ALA A 151 -22.59 -10.59 -2.33
C ALA A 151 -23.27 -9.42 -1.65
N VAL A 152 -22.57 -8.80 -0.71
CA VAL A 152 -23.09 -7.68 0.07
C VAL A 152 -22.16 -6.47 -0.16
N PRO A 153 -22.69 -5.35 -0.66
CA PRO A 153 -21.89 -4.15 -0.84
C PRO A 153 -21.33 -3.64 0.50
N SER A 154 -20.31 -2.81 0.43
CA SER A 154 -19.71 -2.23 1.64
C SER A 154 -20.78 -1.51 2.48
N PRO A 155 -20.85 -1.76 3.80
CA PRO A 155 -21.84 -1.16 4.67
C PRO A 155 -21.66 0.36 4.82
N LEU A 156 -20.49 0.89 4.48
CA LEU A 156 -20.29 2.34 4.43
C LEU A 156 -21.05 3.01 3.29
N LEU A 157 -21.38 2.26 2.23
CA LEU A 157 -22.15 2.75 1.09
C LEU A 157 -23.65 2.45 1.25
N CYS A 158 -23.96 1.22 1.70
CA CYS A 158 -25.31 0.71 1.85
C CYS A 158 -25.55 0.25 3.30
N PRO A 159 -26.06 1.11 4.18
CA PRO A 159 -26.34 0.74 5.57
C PRO A 159 -27.31 -0.43 5.72
N GLU A 160 -28.22 -0.62 4.76
CA GLU A 160 -29.20 -1.73 4.72
C GLU A 160 -28.51 -3.11 4.61
N SER A 161 -27.26 -3.13 4.15
CA SER A 161 -26.47 -4.36 4.04
C SER A 161 -26.29 -5.07 5.40
N ALA A 162 -26.36 -4.34 6.51
CA ALA A 162 -26.24 -4.89 7.85
C ALA A 162 -27.31 -5.94 8.18
N GLU A 163 -28.51 -5.82 7.67
CA GLU A 163 -29.57 -6.82 7.87
C GLU A 163 -29.23 -8.14 7.18
N THR A 164 -28.75 -8.07 5.95
CA THR A 164 -28.31 -9.25 5.19
C THR A 164 -27.12 -9.93 5.87
N LEU A 165 -26.16 -9.14 6.40
CA LEU A 165 -25.01 -9.66 7.12
C LEU A 165 -25.40 -10.36 8.42
N ARG A 166 -26.39 -9.83 9.16
CA ARG A 166 -26.90 -10.48 10.39
C ARG A 166 -27.69 -11.77 10.10
N ALA A 167 -28.32 -11.86 8.93
CA ALA A 167 -29.09 -13.04 8.52
C ALA A 167 -28.19 -14.16 7.96
N ALA A 168 -26.91 -13.91 7.75
CA ALA A 168 -25.95 -14.89 7.28
C ALA A 168 -25.35 -15.71 8.44
N ASP A 169 -25.07 -17.00 8.17
CA ASP A 169 -24.42 -17.88 9.14
C ASP A 169 -22.92 -17.56 9.28
N VAL A 170 -22.30 -17.13 8.17
CA VAL A 170 -20.88 -16.74 8.11
C VAL A 170 -20.74 -15.46 7.30
N VAL A 171 -19.97 -14.52 7.85
CA VAL A 171 -19.64 -13.26 7.21
C VAL A 171 -18.15 -13.25 6.83
N LEU A 172 -17.88 -13.17 5.54
CA LEU A 172 -16.54 -13.04 4.98
C LEU A 172 -16.32 -11.61 4.49
N LEU A 173 -15.15 -11.06 4.79
CA LEU A 173 -14.76 -9.74 4.34
C LEU A 173 -13.78 -9.85 3.15
N ALA A 174 -14.21 -9.39 1.98
CA ALA A 174 -13.38 -9.33 0.79
C ALA A 174 -12.59 -8.03 0.77
N VAL A 175 -11.27 -8.12 0.85
CA VAL A 175 -10.36 -6.98 0.91
C VAL A 175 -9.53 -6.93 -0.36
N PRO A 176 -9.76 -5.95 -1.28
CA PRO A 176 -8.92 -5.76 -2.45
C PRO A 176 -7.49 -5.39 -2.04
N ALA A 177 -6.51 -6.19 -2.49
CA ALA A 177 -5.11 -5.97 -2.17
C ALA A 177 -4.60 -4.66 -2.79
N GLY A 178 -3.82 -3.90 -2.01
CA GLY A 178 -3.22 -2.63 -2.45
C GLY A 178 -4.19 -1.46 -2.62
N ALA A 179 -5.45 -1.71 -2.91
CA ALA A 179 -6.48 -0.68 -3.04
C ALA A 179 -7.06 -0.28 -1.67
N THR A 180 -7.11 -1.22 -0.73
CA THR A 180 -7.69 -0.98 0.58
C THR A 180 -6.71 -0.26 1.49
N VAL A 181 -7.11 0.92 1.95
CA VAL A 181 -6.37 1.71 2.95
C VAL A 181 -6.84 1.32 4.35
N GLY A 182 -5.89 1.17 5.29
CA GLY A 182 -6.16 0.72 6.65
C GLY A 182 -7.28 1.47 7.35
N LYS A 183 -7.31 2.79 7.25
CA LYS A 183 -8.37 3.63 7.85
C LYS A 183 -9.77 3.30 7.32
N ARG A 184 -9.90 2.96 6.05
CA ARG A 184 -11.20 2.57 5.46
C ARG A 184 -11.64 1.21 6.00
N LEU A 185 -10.71 0.27 6.11
CA LEU A 185 -11.00 -1.03 6.71
C LEU A 185 -11.41 -0.90 8.17
N GLU A 186 -10.72 -0.06 8.94
CA GLU A 186 -11.07 0.24 10.33
C GLU A 186 -12.51 0.79 10.45
N ALA A 187 -12.88 1.73 9.58
CA ALA A 187 -14.25 2.28 9.56
C ALA A 187 -15.32 1.22 9.23
N VAL A 188 -15.03 0.30 8.29
CA VAL A 188 -15.94 -0.81 7.99
C VAL A 188 -16.09 -1.74 9.19
N LEU A 189 -14.99 -2.10 9.85
CA LEU A 189 -14.99 -2.98 11.01
C LEU A 189 -15.69 -2.34 12.21
N GLU A 190 -15.47 -1.05 12.44
CA GLU A 190 -16.15 -0.28 13.48
C GLU A 190 -17.67 -0.27 13.23
N TYR A 191 -18.10 0.00 12.00
CA TYR A 191 -19.50 -0.05 11.62
C TYR A 191 -20.11 -1.45 11.84
N LEU A 192 -19.44 -2.50 11.36
CA LEU A 192 -19.91 -3.88 11.54
C LEU A 192 -20.02 -4.24 13.02
N THR A 193 -19.04 -3.85 13.82
CA THR A 193 -19.05 -4.07 15.27
C THR A 193 -20.21 -3.33 15.94
N ALA A 194 -20.45 -2.07 15.57
CA ALA A 194 -21.56 -1.27 16.08
C ALA A 194 -22.93 -1.85 15.72
N GLN A 195 -23.00 -2.63 14.64
CA GLN A 195 -24.22 -3.32 14.18
C GLN A 195 -24.33 -4.77 14.66
N ASP A 196 -23.49 -5.21 15.59
CA ASP A 196 -23.39 -6.60 16.07
C ASP A 196 -23.16 -7.64 14.94
N CYS A 197 -22.56 -7.22 13.84
CA CYS A 197 -22.18 -8.09 12.73
C CYS A 197 -20.77 -8.61 12.95
N LYS A 198 -20.64 -9.88 13.28
CA LYS A 198 -19.35 -10.53 13.49
C LYS A 198 -18.75 -10.93 12.15
N VAL A 199 -17.50 -10.53 11.89
CA VAL A 199 -16.71 -11.00 10.76
C VAL A 199 -15.99 -12.29 11.15
N ASP A 200 -16.33 -13.41 10.50
CA ASP A 200 -15.75 -14.73 10.80
C ASP A 200 -14.45 -14.97 10.06
N GLY A 201 -14.25 -14.33 8.91
CA GLY A 201 -13.03 -14.42 8.13
C GLY A 201 -12.85 -13.26 7.18
N ALA A 202 -11.59 -13.00 6.81
CA ALA A 202 -11.24 -12.02 5.80
C ALA A 202 -10.23 -12.60 4.82
N PHE A 203 -10.33 -12.22 3.56
CA PHE A 203 -9.42 -12.66 2.52
C PHE A 203 -9.02 -11.52 1.60
N LEU A 204 -7.83 -11.65 1.02
CA LEU A 204 -7.38 -10.73 -0.01
C LEU A 204 -7.76 -11.28 -1.39
N TRP A 205 -8.28 -10.40 -2.22
CA TRP A 205 -8.53 -10.70 -3.62
C TRP A 205 -7.86 -9.68 -4.53
N ASN A 206 -7.67 -10.03 -5.80
CA ASN A 206 -6.89 -9.23 -6.75
C ASN A 206 -5.48 -8.90 -6.23
N ALA A 207 -4.84 -9.89 -5.59
CA ALA A 207 -3.51 -9.76 -5.03
C ALA A 207 -2.46 -10.29 -6.01
N ASP A 208 -1.36 -9.55 -6.17
CA ASP A 208 -0.22 -10.02 -6.94
C ASP A 208 0.49 -11.15 -6.18
N GLU A 209 0.29 -12.38 -6.65
CA GLU A 209 0.87 -13.56 -6.04
C GLU A 209 2.40 -13.54 -6.09
N THR A 210 2.99 -12.92 -7.11
CA THR A 210 4.46 -12.82 -7.24
C THR A 210 5.05 -11.95 -6.13
N LEU A 211 4.37 -10.86 -5.77
CA LEU A 211 4.75 -10.00 -4.64
C LEU A 211 4.65 -10.75 -3.31
N ILE A 212 3.55 -11.48 -3.11
CA ILE A 212 3.33 -12.24 -1.87
C ILE A 212 4.36 -13.35 -1.72
N ARG A 213 4.64 -14.09 -2.78
CA ARG A 213 5.67 -15.14 -2.78
C ARG A 213 7.05 -14.57 -2.48
N SER A 214 7.42 -13.45 -3.12
CA SER A 214 8.71 -12.82 -2.88
C SER A 214 8.86 -12.36 -1.44
N TYR A 215 7.80 -11.84 -0.84
CA TYR A 215 7.81 -11.40 0.55
C TYR A 215 8.00 -12.55 1.55
N TYR A 216 7.36 -13.71 1.31
CA TYR A 216 7.49 -14.87 2.17
C TYR A 216 8.68 -15.79 1.81
N PHE A 217 9.52 -15.40 0.85
CA PHE A 217 10.64 -16.20 0.36
C PHE A 217 10.26 -17.63 -0.04
N LEU A 218 9.06 -17.83 -0.56
CA LEU A 218 8.58 -19.12 -0.99
C LEU A 218 9.30 -19.55 -2.29
N PRO A 219 9.88 -20.75 -2.34
CA PRO A 219 10.55 -21.23 -3.54
C PRO A 219 9.56 -21.40 -4.70
N ARG A 220 10.01 -21.07 -5.91
CA ARG A 220 9.22 -21.09 -7.15
C ARG A 220 8.67 -22.48 -7.50
N ALA A 221 9.20 -23.54 -6.92
CA ALA A 221 8.91 -24.93 -7.25
C ALA A 221 7.65 -25.53 -6.57
N ALA A 222 6.91 -24.76 -5.78
CA ALA A 222 5.77 -25.30 -5.03
C ALA A 222 4.43 -25.34 -5.82
N TYR A 223 4.43 -24.87 -7.07
CA TYR A 223 3.20 -24.85 -7.88
C TYR A 223 3.49 -25.41 -9.27
N PRO A 224 2.74 -26.42 -9.72
CA PRO A 224 2.76 -26.78 -11.12
C PRO A 224 2.28 -25.56 -11.92
N GLU A 225 3.13 -25.10 -12.85
CA GLU A 225 2.68 -24.15 -13.88
C GLU A 225 1.44 -24.76 -14.52
N GLN A 226 0.31 -24.07 -14.43
CA GLN A 226 -0.80 -24.33 -15.34
C GLN A 226 -0.25 -24.03 -16.74
N GLU A 227 0.20 -25.08 -17.43
CA GLU A 227 0.48 -25.01 -18.86
C GLU A 227 -0.74 -24.38 -19.52
N THR A 228 -0.59 -23.14 -19.91
CA THR A 228 -1.49 -22.48 -20.83
C THR A 228 -1.62 -23.39 -22.04
N ALA A 229 -2.77 -24.03 -22.18
CA ALA A 229 -3.15 -24.82 -23.31
C ALA A 229 -3.41 -23.90 -24.53
N GLU A 230 -2.38 -23.21 -24.97
CA GLU A 230 -2.31 -22.51 -26.23
C GLU A 230 -1.21 -23.14 -27.08
N GLY A 231 -1.58 -24.04 -27.96
CA GLY A 231 -0.61 -24.50 -28.96
C GLY A 231 -0.84 -25.86 -29.59
N ILE A 232 -2.08 -26.27 -29.85
CA ILE A 232 -2.30 -27.32 -30.84
C ILE A 232 -3.39 -26.88 -31.80
N HIS A 233 -3.05 -25.97 -32.68
CA HIS A 233 -3.70 -25.84 -33.99
C HIS A 233 -2.63 -25.47 -35.00
N GLY A 234 -2.32 -26.41 -35.88
CA GLY A 234 -1.53 -26.12 -37.05
C GLY A 234 -0.70 -27.29 -37.57
N GLY A 235 -1.27 -28.10 -38.47
CA GLY A 235 -0.41 -28.93 -39.29
C GLY A 235 -1.05 -30.18 -39.87
N THR A 236 -2.18 -30.08 -40.52
CA THR A 236 -2.55 -31.01 -41.56
C THR A 236 -2.01 -30.50 -42.89
N GLY A 237 -1.18 -31.28 -43.57
CA GLY A 237 -0.71 -30.95 -44.89
C GLY A 237 0.24 -31.96 -45.49
N ARG A 238 -0.31 -32.97 -46.11
CA ARG A 238 0.19 -33.88 -47.17
C ARG A 238 0.63 -35.26 -46.75
#